data_02c83f377b05871d7268484617a91443
#
_entry.id   02c83f377b05871d7268484617a91443
#
_cell.length_a   1.000
_cell.length_b   1.000
_cell.length_c   1.000
_cell.angle_alpha   90.00
_cell.angle_beta   90.00
_cell.angle_gamma   90.00
#
_symmetry.space_group_name_H-M   'P 1'
#
loop_
_entity.id
_entity.type
_entity.pdbx_description
1 polymer ?
#
loop_
_entity_poly.entity_id
_entity_poly.type
_entity_poly.pdbx_seq_one_letter_code
_entity_poly.pdbx_strand_id
1 'polypeptide(L)'
;LCYVAYDFDKEMKVASEGTTVDRDYELPDGHIVTIGNERFRVPEVLFNPAMMGKELRNGGIHETAFATVEKCDVDIRRDLYGNLILSGGSTMYPGIGERLQKELLALVPANVKVKVLASPERKYMVWIGGALLTTLSSFHQMWVTKSEYDEAGVGIIHQKCVLCVCLENMRELG
;
A
#
# COMPACT_ATOMS: atom_id res chain seq x y z
N LEU A 1 -6.15 3.07 17.45
CA LEU A 1 -7.18 2.15 17.96
C LEU A 1 -7.39 0.95 17.05
N CYS A 2 -7.46 1.15 15.72
CA CYS A 2 -7.67 0.07 14.77
C CYS A 2 -6.39 -0.73 14.49
N TYR A 3 -6.55 -2.01 14.19
CA TYR A 3 -5.48 -2.93 13.80
C TYR A 3 -6.02 -3.97 12.80
N VAL A 4 -5.12 -4.60 12.07
CA VAL A 4 -5.48 -5.70 11.16
C VAL A 4 -5.32 -7.02 11.90
N ALA A 5 -6.39 -7.80 11.96
CA ALA A 5 -6.35 -9.13 12.53
C ALA A 5 -5.53 -10.08 11.64
N TYR A 6 -4.64 -10.87 12.25
CA TYR A 6 -3.89 -11.89 11.51
C TYR A 6 -4.81 -13.01 10.98
N ASP A 7 -5.89 -13.31 11.75
CA ASP A 7 -6.93 -14.26 11.39
C ASP A 7 -8.27 -13.67 11.84
N PHE A 8 -9.05 -13.21 10.88
CA PHE A 8 -10.30 -12.49 11.13
C PHE A 8 -11.34 -13.34 11.88
N ASP A 9 -11.51 -14.60 11.49
CA ASP A 9 -12.52 -15.47 12.09
C ASP A 9 -12.20 -15.81 13.54
N LYS A 10 -10.92 -16.00 13.85
CA LYS A 10 -10.48 -16.21 15.24
C LYS A 10 -10.70 -14.99 16.09
N GLU A 11 -10.34 -13.80 15.57
CA GLU A 11 -10.52 -12.55 16.28
C GLU A 11 -12.00 -12.24 16.53
N MET A 12 -12.87 -12.55 15.56
CA MET A 12 -14.32 -12.43 15.73
C MET A 12 -14.87 -13.35 16.82
N LYS A 13 -14.37 -14.58 16.93
CA LYS A 13 -14.75 -15.49 18.02
C LYS A 13 -14.35 -14.94 19.38
N VAL A 14 -13.11 -14.48 19.51
CA VAL A 14 -12.60 -13.86 20.75
C VAL A 14 -13.45 -12.65 21.14
N ALA A 15 -13.78 -11.79 20.15
CA ALA A 15 -14.64 -10.63 20.38
C ALA A 15 -16.09 -10.99 20.77
N SER A 16 -16.59 -12.16 20.35
CA SER A 16 -17.93 -12.63 20.73
C SER A 16 -17.98 -13.26 22.12
N GLU A 17 -16.86 -13.77 22.61
CA GLU A 17 -16.76 -14.46 23.91
C GLU A 17 -16.49 -13.50 25.09
N GLY A 18 -16.04 -12.27 24.81
CA GLY A 18 -15.72 -11.31 25.85
C GLY A 18 -15.38 -9.92 25.36
N THR A 19 -14.99 -9.05 26.30
CA THR A 19 -14.66 -7.62 26.07
C THR A 19 -13.15 -7.39 25.94
N THR A 20 -12.36 -8.42 25.69
CA THR A 20 -10.88 -8.33 25.65
C THR A 20 -10.36 -7.42 24.54
N VAL A 21 -11.13 -7.28 23.46
CA VAL A 21 -10.81 -6.43 22.30
C VAL A 21 -11.28 -4.98 22.49
N ASP A 22 -12.13 -4.72 23.49
CA ASP A 22 -12.73 -3.41 23.71
C ASP A 22 -11.66 -2.39 24.17
N ARG A 23 -11.82 -1.16 23.69
CA ARG A 23 -10.99 -0.02 24.06
C ARG A 23 -11.83 1.23 24.17
N ASP A 24 -11.64 1.93 25.25
CA ASP A 24 -12.26 3.23 25.47
C ASP A 24 -11.44 4.33 24.78
N TYR A 25 -12.15 5.24 24.17
CA TYR A 25 -11.61 6.44 23.54
C TYR A 25 -12.34 7.66 24.06
N GLU A 26 -11.61 8.59 24.66
CA GLU A 26 -12.14 9.87 25.12
C GLU A 26 -12.14 10.88 23.97
N LEU A 27 -13.32 11.40 23.67
CA LEU A 27 -13.53 12.47 22.68
C LEU A 27 -13.06 13.83 23.26
N PRO A 28 -12.80 14.85 22.40
CA PRO A 28 -12.38 16.17 22.85
C PRO A 28 -13.36 16.87 23.81
N ASP A 29 -14.62 16.48 23.81
CA ASP A 29 -15.69 16.96 24.71
C ASP A 29 -15.75 16.21 26.05
N GLY A 30 -14.85 15.24 26.26
CA GLY A 30 -14.80 14.39 27.45
C GLY A 30 -15.75 13.19 27.41
N HIS A 31 -16.51 12.99 26.33
CA HIS A 31 -17.35 11.82 26.18
C HIS A 31 -16.51 10.56 25.86
N ILE A 32 -16.76 9.46 26.58
CA ILE A 32 -16.04 8.19 26.39
C ILE A 32 -16.86 7.27 25.49
N VAL A 33 -16.24 6.80 24.43
CA VAL A 33 -16.81 5.82 23.50
C VAL A 33 -16.03 4.52 23.59
N THR A 34 -16.71 3.43 23.92
CA THR A 34 -16.11 2.09 23.90
C THR A 34 -16.22 1.50 22.50
N ILE A 35 -15.11 1.10 21.92
CA ILE A 35 -15.00 0.51 20.59
C ILE A 35 -14.54 -0.94 20.75
N GLY A 36 -15.32 -1.86 20.21
CA GLY A 36 -15.08 -3.31 20.28
C GLY A 36 -14.53 -3.90 18.97
N ASN A 37 -15.31 -4.77 18.36
CA ASN A 37 -14.92 -5.49 17.16
C ASN A 37 -14.73 -4.59 15.92
N GLU A 38 -15.23 -3.36 15.92
CA GLU A 38 -15.03 -2.37 14.87
C GLU A 38 -13.54 -2.09 14.64
N ARG A 39 -12.71 -2.22 15.69
CA ARG A 39 -11.28 -1.97 15.65
C ARG A 39 -10.55 -2.79 14.57
N PHE A 40 -10.96 -4.02 14.34
CA PHE A 40 -10.36 -4.88 13.31
C PHE A 40 -11.29 -5.11 12.11
N ARG A 41 -12.61 -4.92 12.24
CA ARG A 41 -13.55 -5.03 11.12
C ARG A 41 -13.36 -3.92 10.08
N VAL A 42 -13.08 -2.70 10.54
CA VAL A 42 -12.86 -1.56 9.63
C VAL A 42 -11.65 -1.79 8.71
N PRO A 43 -10.45 -2.15 9.19
CA PRO A 43 -9.33 -2.44 8.31
C PRO A 43 -9.48 -3.74 7.50
N GLU A 44 -10.30 -4.69 7.94
CA GLU A 44 -10.55 -5.93 7.20
C GLU A 44 -11.14 -5.69 5.82
N VAL A 45 -11.84 -4.57 5.63
CA VAL A 45 -12.37 -4.15 4.33
C VAL A 45 -11.27 -4.05 3.26
N LEU A 46 -10.02 -3.78 3.63
CA LEU A 46 -8.90 -3.77 2.69
C LEU A 46 -8.61 -5.16 2.11
N PHE A 47 -8.89 -6.21 2.88
CA PHE A 47 -8.71 -7.60 2.47
C PHE A 47 -10.00 -8.22 1.93
N ASN A 48 -11.16 -7.78 2.44
CA ASN A 48 -12.47 -8.25 2.04
C ASN A 48 -13.43 -7.08 1.75
N PRO A 49 -13.37 -6.46 0.56
CA PRO A 49 -14.23 -5.33 0.19
C PRO A 49 -15.72 -5.67 0.16
N ALA A 50 -16.08 -6.95 0.03
CA ALA A 50 -17.47 -7.40 0.02
C ALA A 50 -18.21 -7.05 1.33
N MET A 51 -17.49 -6.88 2.44
CA MET A 51 -18.07 -6.41 3.70
C MET A 51 -18.73 -5.02 3.60
N MET A 52 -18.34 -4.20 2.61
CA MET A 52 -18.96 -2.91 2.30
C MET A 52 -19.99 -2.99 1.18
N GLY A 53 -20.38 -4.18 0.73
CA GLY A 53 -21.26 -4.35 -0.42
C GLY A 53 -20.62 -3.94 -1.75
N LYS A 54 -19.29 -3.87 -1.82
CA LYS A 54 -18.55 -3.56 -3.04
C LYS A 54 -17.82 -4.81 -3.52
N GLU A 55 -18.24 -5.31 -4.66
CA GLU A 55 -17.51 -6.33 -5.39
C GLU A 55 -16.48 -5.65 -6.29
N LEU A 56 -15.21 -5.68 -5.87
CA LEU A 56 -14.11 -5.23 -6.69
C LEU A 56 -13.66 -6.38 -7.61
N ARG A 57 -13.35 -6.06 -8.87
CA ARG A 57 -12.95 -7.05 -9.89
C ARG A 57 -11.80 -7.95 -9.44
N ASN A 58 -10.89 -7.42 -8.65
CA ASN A 58 -9.69 -8.11 -8.17
C ASN A 58 -9.73 -8.40 -6.67
N GLY A 59 -10.89 -8.28 -6.01
CA GLY A 59 -11.02 -8.52 -4.57
C GLY A 59 -10.22 -7.56 -3.68
N GLY A 60 -9.60 -8.10 -2.64
CA GLY A 60 -8.82 -7.32 -1.67
C GLY A 60 -7.44 -6.87 -2.19
N ILE A 61 -6.71 -6.13 -1.35
CA ILE A 61 -5.37 -5.60 -1.69
C ILE A 61 -4.37 -6.71 -2.02
N HIS A 62 -4.46 -7.87 -1.37
CA HIS A 62 -3.59 -9.03 -1.61
C HIS A 62 -3.85 -9.64 -2.99
N GLU A 63 -5.12 -9.81 -3.39
CA GLU A 63 -5.49 -10.33 -4.69
C GLU A 63 -5.14 -9.33 -5.81
N THR A 64 -5.35 -8.03 -5.55
CA THR A 64 -4.96 -6.97 -6.48
C THR A 64 -3.44 -6.94 -6.68
N ALA A 65 -2.66 -7.06 -5.60
CA ALA A 65 -1.20 -7.12 -5.69
C ALA A 65 -0.74 -8.37 -6.46
N PHE A 66 -1.32 -9.53 -6.18
CA PHE A 66 -1.05 -10.77 -6.91
C PHE A 66 -1.36 -10.61 -8.40
N ALA A 67 -2.57 -10.15 -8.75
CA ALA A 67 -2.99 -9.95 -10.14
C ALA A 67 -2.11 -8.94 -10.89
N THR A 68 -1.58 -7.93 -10.19
CA THR A 68 -0.66 -6.95 -10.78
C THR A 68 0.70 -7.57 -11.10
N VAL A 69 1.26 -8.34 -10.18
CA VAL A 69 2.55 -9.03 -10.42
C VAL A 69 2.41 -10.08 -11.53
N GLU A 70 1.28 -10.79 -11.60
CA GLU A 70 1.04 -11.78 -12.67
C GLU A 70 0.94 -11.17 -14.08
N LYS A 71 0.67 -9.87 -14.18
CA LYS A 71 0.71 -9.13 -15.47
C LYS A 71 2.12 -8.72 -15.87
N CYS A 72 3.10 -8.78 -14.97
CA CYS A 72 4.50 -8.49 -15.28
C CYS A 72 5.20 -9.69 -15.93
N ASP A 73 6.37 -9.43 -16.53
CA ASP A 73 7.21 -10.48 -17.10
C ASP A 73 7.60 -11.51 -16.05
N VAL A 74 7.62 -12.78 -16.44
CA VAL A 74 7.87 -13.92 -15.55
C VAL A 74 9.22 -13.79 -14.82
N ASP A 75 10.23 -13.29 -15.51
CA ASP A 75 11.59 -13.19 -15.01
C ASP A 75 11.71 -12.25 -13.79
N ILE A 76 10.88 -11.20 -13.72
CA ILE A 76 10.91 -10.20 -12.65
C ILE A 76 9.92 -10.49 -11.50
N ARG A 77 8.94 -11.39 -11.70
CA ARG A 77 7.90 -11.66 -10.69
C ARG A 77 8.47 -12.06 -9.33
N ARG A 78 9.50 -12.89 -9.34
CA ARG A 78 10.18 -13.35 -8.12
C ARG A 78 10.75 -12.18 -7.31
N ASP A 79 11.38 -11.23 -7.99
CA ASP A 79 11.96 -10.05 -7.37
C ASP A 79 10.88 -9.10 -6.85
N LEU A 80 9.76 -8.97 -7.57
CA LEU A 80 8.62 -8.19 -7.15
C LEU A 80 7.99 -8.75 -5.88
N TYR A 81 7.76 -10.06 -5.78
CA TYR A 81 7.27 -10.69 -4.55
C TYR A 81 8.25 -10.56 -3.38
N GLY A 82 9.55 -10.54 -3.64
CA GLY A 82 10.59 -10.35 -2.63
C GLY A 82 10.71 -8.91 -2.11
N ASN A 83 10.10 -7.92 -2.79
CA ASN A 83 10.27 -6.49 -2.52
C ASN A 83 8.95 -5.72 -2.51
N LEU A 84 7.94 -6.23 -1.80
CA LEU A 84 6.67 -5.52 -1.60
C LEU A 84 6.84 -4.45 -0.51
N ILE A 85 6.65 -3.19 -0.87
CA ILE A 85 6.82 -2.06 0.05
C ILE A 85 5.46 -1.46 0.35
N LEU A 86 5.12 -1.35 1.64
CA LEU A 86 3.94 -0.62 2.11
C LEU A 86 4.27 0.86 2.29
N SER A 87 3.43 1.73 1.76
CA SER A 87 3.56 3.19 1.88
C SER A 87 2.18 3.83 2.06
N GLY A 88 2.18 4.99 2.70
CA GLY A 88 0.98 5.80 2.90
C GLY A 88 0.28 5.57 4.24
N GLY A 89 -0.60 6.50 4.60
CA GLY A 89 -1.28 6.54 5.90
C GLY A 89 -2.17 5.33 6.19
N SER A 90 -2.89 4.82 5.18
CA SER A 90 -3.77 3.65 5.32
C SER A 90 -3.01 2.35 5.58
N THR A 91 -1.70 2.31 5.36
CA THR A 91 -0.87 1.15 5.67
C THR A 91 -0.33 1.16 7.11
N MET A 92 -0.65 2.20 7.90
CA MET A 92 -0.14 2.35 9.26
C MET A 92 -0.81 1.42 10.29
N TYR A 93 -1.87 0.73 9.92
CA TYR A 93 -2.51 -0.24 10.83
C TYR A 93 -1.51 -1.30 11.29
N PRO A 94 -1.40 -1.53 12.62
CA PRO A 94 -0.63 -2.65 13.17
C PRO A 94 -1.12 -3.98 12.56
N GLY A 95 -0.19 -4.88 12.25
CA GLY A 95 -0.51 -6.21 11.70
C GLY A 95 -0.74 -6.27 10.19
N ILE A 96 -0.83 -5.14 9.48
CA ILE A 96 -1.15 -5.14 8.03
C ILE A 96 -0.08 -5.84 7.19
N GLY A 97 1.20 -5.66 7.51
CA GLY A 97 2.31 -6.29 6.76
C GLY A 97 2.31 -7.81 6.91
N GLU A 98 2.12 -8.28 8.13
CA GLU A 98 2.08 -9.71 8.46
C GLU A 98 0.87 -10.40 7.81
N ARG A 99 -0.30 -9.75 7.88
CA ARG A 99 -1.51 -10.26 7.23
C ARG A 99 -1.35 -10.29 5.71
N LEU A 100 -0.87 -9.22 5.09
CA LEU A 100 -0.64 -9.17 3.64
C LEU A 100 0.34 -10.25 3.20
N GLN A 101 1.43 -10.45 3.95
CA GLN A 101 2.39 -11.52 3.65
C GLN A 101 1.76 -12.90 3.75
N LYS A 102 0.92 -13.16 4.76
CA LYS A 102 0.18 -14.42 4.94
C LYS A 102 -0.73 -14.70 3.74
N GLU A 103 -1.55 -13.72 3.36
CA GLU A 103 -2.51 -13.88 2.27
C GLU A 103 -1.81 -14.07 0.91
N LEU A 104 -0.73 -13.34 0.66
CA LEU A 104 0.05 -13.51 -0.56
C LEU A 104 0.76 -14.87 -0.62
N LEU A 105 1.26 -15.38 0.50
CA LEU A 105 1.87 -16.72 0.56
C LEU A 105 0.86 -17.83 0.23
N ALA A 106 -0.43 -17.60 0.45
CA ALA A 106 -1.46 -18.55 0.06
C ALA A 106 -1.76 -18.54 -1.45
N LEU A 107 -1.48 -17.43 -2.14
CA LEU A 107 -1.74 -17.27 -3.58
C LEU A 107 -0.52 -17.60 -4.44
N VAL A 108 0.67 -17.33 -3.94
CA VAL A 108 1.93 -17.48 -4.68
C VAL A 108 2.46 -18.91 -4.57
N PRO A 109 3.08 -19.47 -5.64
CA PRO A 109 3.70 -20.80 -5.59
C PRO A 109 4.72 -20.94 -4.45
N ALA A 110 4.79 -22.11 -3.82
CA ALA A 110 5.58 -22.38 -2.61
C ALA A 110 7.11 -22.15 -2.77
N ASN A 111 7.59 -22.12 -3.99
CA ASN A 111 9.01 -21.87 -4.31
C ASN A 111 9.38 -20.38 -4.39
N VAL A 112 8.40 -19.48 -4.26
CA VAL A 112 8.60 -18.03 -4.35
C VAL A 112 8.59 -17.42 -2.95
N LYS A 113 9.63 -16.66 -2.62
CA LYS A 113 9.72 -15.96 -1.35
C LYS A 113 8.95 -14.64 -1.42
N VAL A 114 7.97 -14.49 -0.56
CA VAL A 114 7.23 -13.23 -0.38
C VAL A 114 7.82 -12.46 0.80
N LYS A 115 8.14 -11.18 0.60
CA LYS A 115 8.63 -10.29 1.65
C LYS A 115 7.90 -8.95 1.57
N VAL A 116 7.23 -8.59 2.67
CA VAL A 116 6.55 -7.31 2.82
C VAL A 116 7.38 -6.41 3.73
N LEU A 117 7.75 -5.24 3.23
CA LEU A 117 8.51 -4.23 3.94
C LEU A 117 7.55 -3.13 4.43
N ALA A 118 7.41 -3.00 5.74
CA ALA A 118 6.55 -2.03 6.40
C ALA A 118 7.37 -1.14 7.34
N SER A 119 8.07 -0.14 6.79
CA SER A 119 8.85 0.82 7.58
C SER A 119 7.96 1.57 8.56
N PRO A 120 8.43 1.90 9.78
CA PRO A 120 7.72 2.75 10.73
C PRO A 120 7.36 4.13 10.15
N GLU A 121 8.21 4.65 9.25
CA GLU A 121 8.09 5.98 8.64
C GLU A 121 7.25 5.99 7.35
N ARG A 122 6.64 4.84 6.99
CA ARG A 122 5.96 4.65 5.71
C ARG A 122 4.85 5.65 5.39
N LYS A 123 4.29 6.30 6.41
CA LYS A 123 3.32 7.38 6.22
C LYS A 123 3.88 8.53 5.38
N TYR A 124 5.15 8.86 5.58
CA TYR A 124 5.83 10.00 4.94
C TYR A 124 6.96 9.58 4.01
N MET A 125 7.13 8.28 3.76
CA MET A 125 8.26 7.74 3.01
C MET A 125 8.39 8.34 1.61
N VAL A 126 7.27 8.60 0.92
CA VAL A 126 7.28 9.22 -0.41
C VAL A 126 7.83 10.64 -0.35
N TRP A 127 7.42 11.43 0.63
CA TRP A 127 7.92 12.79 0.82
C TRP A 127 9.41 12.79 1.21
N ILE A 128 9.82 11.93 2.13
CA ILE A 128 11.22 11.76 2.54
C ILE A 128 12.07 11.35 1.34
N GLY A 129 11.61 10.40 0.52
CA GLY A 129 12.30 9.99 -0.70
C GLY A 129 12.46 11.14 -1.70
N GLY A 130 11.41 11.93 -1.92
CA GLY A 130 11.46 13.13 -2.75
C GLY A 130 12.48 14.15 -2.21
N ALA A 131 12.46 14.41 -0.91
CA ALA A 131 13.42 15.31 -0.27
C ALA A 131 14.86 14.83 -0.43
N LEU A 132 15.12 13.53 -0.25
CA LEU A 132 16.45 12.94 -0.48
C LEU A 132 16.89 13.05 -1.94
N LEU A 133 16.00 12.82 -2.90
CA LEU A 133 16.31 12.97 -4.33
C LEU A 133 16.77 14.41 -4.66
N THR A 134 16.13 15.41 -4.06
CA THR A 134 16.49 16.83 -4.31
C THR A 134 17.86 17.22 -3.77
N THR A 135 18.43 16.45 -2.83
CA THR A 135 19.78 16.69 -2.30
C THR A 135 20.90 16.13 -3.19
N LEU A 136 20.56 15.28 -4.16
CA LEU A 136 21.55 14.72 -5.08
C LEU A 136 22.01 15.75 -6.10
N SER A 137 23.31 15.85 -6.31
CA SER A 137 23.90 16.78 -7.30
C SER A 137 23.40 16.51 -8.73
N SER A 138 23.12 15.25 -9.07
CA SER A 138 22.53 14.85 -10.35
C SER A 138 21.09 15.35 -10.55
N PHE A 139 20.37 15.69 -9.47
CA PHE A 139 18.97 16.13 -9.55
C PHE A 139 18.85 17.48 -10.29
N HIS A 140 19.84 18.37 -10.15
CA HIS A 140 19.85 19.63 -10.88
C HIS A 140 19.86 19.47 -12.40
N GLN A 141 20.41 18.36 -12.91
CA GLN A 141 20.42 18.05 -14.34
C GLN A 141 19.04 17.60 -14.85
N MET A 142 18.17 17.14 -13.93
CA MET A 142 16.81 16.68 -14.24
C MET A 142 15.80 17.82 -14.24
N TRP A 143 16.16 19.01 -13.76
CA TRP A 143 15.26 20.15 -13.74
C TRP A 143 15.04 20.71 -15.14
N VAL A 144 13.80 21.07 -15.40
CA VAL A 144 13.45 21.87 -16.56
C VAL A 144 13.57 23.34 -16.17
N THR A 145 14.55 24.05 -16.74
CA THR A 145 14.71 25.49 -16.50
C THR A 145 13.69 26.26 -17.33
N LYS A 146 13.44 27.53 -16.93
CA LYS A 146 12.51 28.37 -17.67
C LYS A 146 12.98 28.60 -19.11
N SER A 147 14.29 28.82 -19.34
CA SER A 147 14.86 28.99 -20.67
C SER A 147 14.65 27.76 -21.56
N GLU A 148 14.89 26.57 -21.04
CA GLU A 148 14.65 25.32 -21.77
C GLU A 148 13.18 25.13 -22.14
N TYR A 149 12.28 25.52 -21.22
CA TYR A 149 10.84 25.43 -21.49
C TYR A 149 10.40 26.46 -22.55
N ASP A 150 10.95 27.68 -22.50
CA ASP A 150 10.64 28.75 -23.46
C ASP A 150 11.16 28.39 -24.86
N GLU A 151 12.27 27.63 -24.99
CA GLU A 151 12.86 27.20 -26.25
C GLU A 151 12.18 25.95 -26.82
N ALA A 152 11.99 24.90 -26.00
CA ALA A 152 11.52 23.58 -26.46
C ALA A 152 10.03 23.36 -26.22
N GLY A 153 9.36 24.23 -25.45
CA GLY A 153 7.96 24.10 -25.10
C GLY A 153 7.67 22.87 -24.23
N VAL A 154 6.43 22.38 -24.25
CA VAL A 154 5.98 21.24 -23.44
C VAL A 154 6.76 19.96 -23.72
N GLY A 155 7.34 19.82 -24.92
CA GLY A 155 8.10 18.64 -25.35
C GLY A 155 9.33 18.35 -24.49
N ILE A 156 9.89 19.34 -23.78
CA ILE A 156 11.06 19.17 -22.93
C ILE A 156 10.82 18.15 -21.79
N ILE A 157 9.57 18.02 -21.34
CA ILE A 157 9.17 17.07 -20.28
C ILE A 157 9.46 15.63 -20.73
N HIS A 158 9.15 15.28 -21.98
CA HIS A 158 9.38 13.93 -22.52
C HIS A 158 10.88 13.64 -22.70
N GLN A 159 11.70 14.66 -22.86
CA GLN A 159 13.16 14.51 -23.01
C GLN A 159 13.86 14.35 -21.66
N LYS A 160 13.44 15.12 -20.64
CA LYS A 160 14.09 15.14 -19.32
C LYS A 160 13.45 14.19 -18.29
N CYS A 161 12.14 13.96 -18.37
CA CYS A 161 11.40 13.11 -17.43
C CYS A 161 11.18 11.72 -18.02
N VAL A 162 12.24 10.95 -18.21
CA VAL A 162 12.21 9.59 -18.81
C VAL A 162 11.29 8.63 -18.05
N LEU A 163 11.06 8.86 -16.75
CA LEU A 163 10.10 8.08 -15.94
C LEU A 163 8.63 8.28 -16.36
N CYS A 164 8.29 9.38 -17.02
CA CYS A 164 6.93 9.58 -17.55
C CYS A 164 6.64 8.70 -18.77
N VAL A 165 7.63 8.32 -19.54
CA VAL A 165 7.48 7.45 -20.73
C VAL A 165 7.08 6.02 -20.33
N CYS A 166 7.55 5.54 -19.16
CA CYS A 166 7.12 4.24 -18.64
C CYS A 166 5.63 4.21 -18.23
N LEU A 167 5.05 5.36 -17.87
CA LEU A 167 3.63 5.46 -17.48
C LEU A 167 2.69 5.53 -18.69
N GLU A 168 3.14 6.06 -19.83
CA GLU A 168 2.35 6.06 -21.06
C GLU A 168 2.22 4.66 -21.65
N ASN A 169 3.30 3.88 -21.65
CA ASN A 169 3.25 2.47 -22.09
C ASN A 169 2.37 1.58 -21.19
N MET A 170 2.15 1.96 -19.92
CA MET A 170 1.21 1.24 -19.06
C MET A 170 -0.26 1.61 -19.29
N ARG A 171 -0.57 2.75 -19.93
CA ARG A 171 -1.94 3.13 -20.30
C ARG A 171 -2.45 2.40 -21.54
N GLU A 172 -1.55 1.98 -22.43
CA GLU A 172 -1.92 1.20 -23.63
C GLU A 172 -2.16 -0.29 -23.33
N LEU A 173 -1.80 -0.76 -22.12
CA LEU A 173 -1.99 -2.16 -21.69
C LEU A 173 -3.23 -2.37 -20.80
N GLY A 174 -4.08 -1.41 -20.62
CA GLY A 174 -5.35 -1.47 -19.86
C GLY A 174 -6.55 -1.35 -20.74
#